data_a46eeca433e4915284a64238a50fce77
#
_entry.id   a46eeca433e4915284a64238a50fce77
#
_cell.length_a   1.000
_cell.length_b   1.000
_cell.length_c   1.000
_cell.angle_alpha   90.00
_cell.angle_beta   90.00
_cell.angle_gamma   90.00
#
_symmetry.space_group_name_H-M   'P 1'
#
loop_
_entity.id
_entity.type
_entity.pdbx_description
1 polymer ?
#
loop_
_entity_poly.entity_id
_entity_poly.type
_entity_poly.pdbx_seq_one_letter_code
_entity_poly.pdbx_strand_id
1 'polypeptide(L)'
;MSFIPITTEEIKRKGWDSVDVVLITPDAYVDHPSFAMAVIGRVIEEEGFKLAILSQPDWKDIKEFRKFGKPNLCYAISSGNMDSMINKYTHNKKIRSEDDYSPGGKTGKRPDRALIVYANMAKMAYPDVPVILGGIEATMRKFVHYDYWSDTLRKPILLDSKADLLVYGMGEKTVIQILKRLKEEKDIRKIRDIRGTVYKIGLSEIETFKNKPEYIILPSYEELIKDKMKFAQMTKIIYDNLNPYYSKKLIQLSDTRAVVSNEPQFPLTTAEMDRIYELPFTYKPHPYYKEKIPAYETVKNSIVIHRGCFGGCSFCSLAYHQGKFIQSRSKDSIIKEIKKLSEKEKIVITDIGGPSANMYMIKGKNAEICKKCVKNSCLYPRICSNLNMDFSYLINLMKEIRSINNVKKIFVASGIRMDMALKSDEYIKEIARYHTSGQLKVAPEHTQKKILDLMKKPEINIFLEFENKFKEYSKKMGKEQYLVTYFISAYPGTTLDDAIDMAVFLKKHNLKPLQINDFLPAPGEYATAVYYSEINPENMEKVYVPKKDSERKLHRALIQYFKRENIPLIIKALKLTKRTNLIPFFVKS
;
A
#
# COMPACT_ATOMS: atom_id res chain seq x y z
N MET A 1 1.45 -21.35 21.63
CA MET A 1 0.61 -20.49 20.79
C MET A 1 0.06 -21.35 19.67
N SER A 2 -1.25 -21.35 19.43
CA SER A 2 -1.90 -22.08 18.35
C SER A 2 -2.20 -21.16 17.17
N PHE A 3 -2.17 -21.71 15.96
CA PHE A 3 -2.64 -20.98 14.77
C PHE A 3 -4.16 -20.78 14.80
N ILE A 4 -4.63 -19.78 14.07
CA ILE A 4 -6.05 -19.67 13.74
C ILE A 4 -6.39 -20.83 12.79
N PRO A 5 -7.52 -21.55 13.00
CA PRO A 5 -7.89 -22.70 12.18
C PRO A 5 -8.02 -22.39 10.69
N ILE A 6 -7.49 -23.28 9.85
CA ILE A 6 -7.70 -23.30 8.38
C ILE A 6 -8.31 -24.63 7.90
N THR A 7 -8.49 -25.57 8.80
CA THR A 7 -9.11 -26.88 8.52
C THR A 7 -10.25 -27.19 9.47
N THR A 8 -11.15 -28.09 9.08
CA THR A 8 -12.27 -28.54 9.92
C THR A 8 -11.81 -29.31 11.14
N GLU A 9 -10.71 -30.06 11.02
CA GLU A 9 -10.09 -30.82 12.10
C GLU A 9 -9.57 -29.88 13.21
N GLU A 10 -9.03 -28.72 12.83
CA GLU A 10 -8.55 -27.73 13.80
C GLU A 10 -9.70 -27.04 14.54
N ILE A 11 -10.83 -26.79 13.87
CA ILE A 11 -12.06 -26.29 14.49
C ILE A 11 -12.56 -27.29 15.53
N LYS A 12 -12.65 -28.58 15.16
CA LYS A 12 -13.06 -29.65 16.07
C LYS A 12 -12.15 -29.78 17.27
N ARG A 13 -10.80 -29.66 17.07
CA ARG A 13 -9.84 -29.69 18.20
C ARG A 13 -10.01 -28.54 19.18
N LYS A 14 -10.53 -27.39 18.72
CA LYS A 14 -10.91 -26.27 19.59
C LYS A 14 -12.26 -26.48 20.30
N GLY A 15 -12.98 -27.59 20.04
CA GLY A 15 -14.31 -27.86 20.59
C GLY A 15 -15.39 -26.91 20.05
N TRP A 16 -15.23 -26.43 18.82
CA TRP A 16 -16.18 -25.50 18.21
C TRP A 16 -17.11 -26.26 17.24
N ASP A 17 -18.43 -26.12 17.45
CA ASP A 17 -19.46 -26.66 16.53
C ASP A 17 -19.67 -25.73 15.32
N SER A 18 -19.39 -24.43 15.49
CA SER A 18 -19.50 -23.41 14.46
C SER A 18 -18.48 -22.29 14.67
N VAL A 19 -18.26 -21.48 13.65
CA VAL A 19 -17.45 -20.25 13.73
C VAL A 19 -18.34 -19.02 13.57
N ASP A 20 -17.95 -17.91 14.18
CA ASP A 20 -18.65 -16.64 14.05
C ASP A 20 -18.27 -15.94 12.74
N VAL A 21 -16.99 -16.01 12.37
CA VAL A 21 -16.42 -15.33 11.21
C VAL A 21 -15.59 -16.29 10.38
N VAL A 22 -15.80 -16.27 9.06
CA VAL A 22 -14.87 -16.89 8.10
C VAL A 22 -14.11 -15.79 7.37
N LEU A 23 -12.81 -15.69 7.59
CA LEU A 23 -11.92 -14.80 6.85
C LEU A 23 -11.50 -15.47 5.54
N ILE A 24 -11.69 -14.80 4.39
CA ILE A 24 -11.34 -15.35 3.07
C ILE A 24 -10.23 -14.53 2.43
N THR A 25 -9.19 -15.20 1.91
CA THR A 25 -8.04 -14.56 1.28
C THR A 25 -7.43 -15.40 0.16
N PRO A 26 -6.90 -14.77 -0.91
CA PRO A 26 -6.11 -15.46 -1.92
C PRO A 26 -4.65 -15.71 -1.51
N ASP A 27 -4.21 -15.23 -0.34
CA ASP A 27 -2.86 -15.46 0.20
C ASP A 27 -2.83 -16.73 1.04
N ALA A 28 -1.69 -17.41 1.07
CA ALA A 28 -1.43 -18.44 2.07
C ALA A 28 -1.41 -17.83 3.47
N TYR A 29 -1.93 -18.54 4.47
CA TYR A 29 -1.97 -18.04 5.84
C TYR A 29 -0.58 -18.13 6.49
N VAL A 30 -0.03 -16.97 6.79
CA VAL A 30 1.18 -16.77 7.58
C VAL A 30 0.81 -15.97 8.83
N ASP A 31 1.04 -16.56 10.00
CA ASP A 31 0.71 -15.93 11.29
C ASP A 31 1.85 -15.02 11.76
N HIS A 32 2.00 -13.90 11.05
CA HIS A 32 3.06 -12.90 11.27
C HIS A 32 2.47 -11.48 11.19
N PRO A 33 2.89 -10.52 12.02
CA PRO A 33 2.32 -9.16 12.05
C PRO A 33 2.51 -8.34 10.76
N SER A 34 3.31 -8.82 9.81
CA SER A 34 3.42 -8.24 8.46
C SER A 34 2.35 -8.75 7.48
N PHE A 35 1.47 -9.66 7.90
CA PHE A 35 0.41 -10.22 7.06
C PHE A 35 -0.96 -9.76 7.54
N ALA A 36 -1.73 -9.15 6.63
CA ALA A 36 -3.02 -8.55 6.95
C ALA A 36 -4.01 -9.52 7.60
N MET A 37 -4.08 -10.77 7.09
CA MET A 37 -5.01 -11.77 7.63
C MET A 37 -4.63 -12.23 9.03
N ALA A 38 -3.33 -12.30 9.36
CA ALA A 38 -2.89 -12.59 10.71
C ALA A 38 -3.28 -11.47 11.68
N VAL A 39 -3.03 -10.22 11.30
CA VAL A 39 -3.37 -9.07 12.16
C VAL A 39 -4.87 -9.01 12.43
N ILE A 40 -5.70 -9.02 11.38
CA ILE A 40 -7.15 -8.95 11.52
C ILE A 40 -7.69 -10.17 12.26
N GLY A 41 -7.20 -11.37 11.94
CA GLY A 41 -7.62 -12.60 12.60
C GLY A 41 -7.28 -12.59 14.09
N ARG A 42 -6.07 -12.18 14.47
CA ARG A 42 -5.67 -12.10 15.88
C ARG A 42 -6.46 -11.05 16.66
N VAL A 43 -6.76 -9.90 16.05
CA VAL A 43 -7.62 -8.87 16.66
C VAL A 43 -9.05 -9.39 16.88
N ILE A 44 -9.60 -10.15 15.95
CA ILE A 44 -10.93 -10.78 16.09
C ILE A 44 -10.90 -11.87 17.18
N GLU A 45 -9.87 -12.71 17.22
CA GLU A 45 -9.69 -13.77 18.22
C GLU A 45 -9.56 -13.20 19.64
N GLU A 46 -8.81 -12.10 19.81
CA GLU A 46 -8.63 -11.38 21.09
C GLU A 46 -9.95 -10.89 21.69
N GLU A 47 -10.91 -10.51 20.84
CA GLU A 47 -12.25 -10.07 21.28
C GLU A 47 -13.23 -11.24 21.51
N GLY A 48 -12.73 -12.48 21.51
CA GLY A 48 -13.48 -13.69 21.86
C GLY A 48 -14.37 -14.25 20.75
N PHE A 49 -14.25 -13.80 19.51
CA PHE A 49 -14.98 -14.39 18.40
C PHE A 49 -14.32 -15.68 17.90
N LYS A 50 -15.12 -16.69 17.59
CA LYS A 50 -14.67 -17.93 16.95
C LYS A 50 -14.48 -17.67 15.44
N LEU A 51 -13.27 -17.88 14.93
CA LEU A 51 -13.01 -17.64 13.50
C LEU A 51 -12.17 -18.74 12.86
N ALA A 52 -12.31 -18.86 11.54
CA ALA A 52 -11.45 -19.67 10.69
C ALA A 52 -10.98 -18.86 9.48
N ILE A 53 -9.82 -19.18 8.93
CA ILE A 53 -9.29 -18.57 7.71
C ILE A 53 -9.45 -19.55 6.54
N LEU A 54 -10.23 -19.14 5.55
CA LEU A 54 -10.35 -19.83 4.26
C LEU A 54 -9.29 -19.23 3.32
N SER A 55 -8.11 -19.86 3.33
CA SER A 55 -6.95 -19.41 2.58
C SER A 55 -6.88 -20.10 1.23
N GLN A 56 -6.74 -19.34 0.15
CA GLN A 56 -6.60 -19.82 -1.22
C GLN A 56 -7.68 -20.84 -1.66
N PRO A 57 -8.99 -20.59 -1.40
CA PRO A 57 -10.03 -21.52 -1.83
C PRO A 57 -10.06 -21.69 -3.35
N ASP A 58 -10.41 -22.85 -3.83
CA ASP A 58 -10.77 -23.02 -5.23
C ASP A 58 -12.10 -22.30 -5.50
N TRP A 59 -12.03 -21.18 -6.18
CA TRP A 59 -13.21 -20.35 -6.48
C TRP A 59 -14.13 -20.94 -7.54
N LYS A 60 -13.79 -22.11 -8.09
CA LYS A 60 -14.62 -22.86 -9.01
C LYS A 60 -15.48 -23.91 -8.29
N ASP A 61 -15.17 -24.19 -7.02
CA ASP A 61 -15.91 -25.15 -6.21
C ASP A 61 -16.59 -24.47 -5.03
N ILE A 62 -17.94 -24.46 -5.05
CA ILE A 62 -18.77 -23.90 -3.97
C ILE A 62 -18.56 -24.61 -2.62
N LYS A 63 -18.15 -25.90 -2.65
CA LYS A 63 -17.92 -26.68 -1.43
C LYS A 63 -16.81 -26.09 -0.57
N GLU A 64 -15.80 -25.47 -1.18
CA GLU A 64 -14.73 -24.78 -0.46
C GLU A 64 -15.29 -23.65 0.44
N PHE A 65 -16.30 -22.92 -0.05
CA PHE A 65 -16.94 -21.83 0.70
C PHE A 65 -17.93 -22.32 1.77
N ARG A 66 -18.29 -23.59 1.75
CA ARG A 66 -19.11 -24.29 2.76
C ARG A 66 -18.28 -25.12 3.73
N LYS A 67 -16.96 -25.18 3.55
CA LYS A 67 -16.03 -26.05 4.28
C LYS A 67 -16.17 -25.96 5.80
N PHE A 68 -16.37 -24.76 6.35
CA PHE A 68 -16.47 -24.52 7.79
C PHE A 68 -17.92 -24.43 8.30
N GLY A 69 -18.91 -24.79 7.47
CA GLY A 69 -20.30 -24.56 7.77
C GLY A 69 -20.73 -23.10 7.57
N LYS A 70 -21.97 -22.80 7.95
CA LYS A 70 -22.53 -21.44 7.91
C LYS A 70 -21.96 -20.64 9.08
N PRO A 71 -21.22 -19.52 8.84
CA PRO A 71 -20.74 -18.68 9.94
C PRO A 71 -21.91 -17.97 10.65
N ASN A 72 -21.81 -17.82 11.97
CA ASN A 72 -22.87 -17.22 12.77
C ASN A 72 -23.08 -15.73 12.47
N LEU A 73 -22.02 -15.00 12.08
CA LEU A 73 -22.06 -13.56 11.86
C LEU A 73 -21.82 -13.17 10.40
N CYS A 74 -20.65 -13.49 9.83
CA CYS A 74 -20.32 -13.03 8.48
C CYS A 74 -19.16 -13.79 7.82
N TYR A 75 -19.08 -13.61 6.50
CA TYR A 75 -17.85 -13.73 5.73
C TYR A 75 -17.12 -12.39 5.70
N ALA A 76 -15.84 -12.36 6.02
CA ALA A 76 -14.98 -11.18 5.88
C ALA A 76 -13.89 -11.48 4.84
N ILE A 77 -13.82 -10.69 3.77
CA ILE A 77 -13.04 -11.01 2.57
C ILE A 77 -11.99 -9.94 2.33
N SER A 78 -10.74 -10.35 2.14
CA SER A 78 -9.63 -9.47 1.78
C SER A 78 -8.85 -10.04 0.60
N SER A 79 -8.25 -9.17 -0.21
CA SER A 79 -7.30 -9.56 -1.26
C SER A 79 -5.93 -10.00 -0.72
N GLY A 80 -5.77 -10.04 0.61
CA GLY A 80 -4.50 -10.30 1.26
C GLY A 80 -3.64 -9.04 1.40
N ASN A 81 -2.33 -9.20 1.33
CA ASN A 81 -1.39 -8.09 1.50
C ASN A 81 -1.34 -7.13 0.32
N MET A 82 -1.75 -7.56 -0.85
CA MET A 82 -1.74 -6.77 -2.09
C MET A 82 -3.08 -6.81 -2.81
N ASP A 83 -3.28 -5.85 -3.70
CA ASP A 83 -4.34 -5.89 -4.69
C ASP A 83 -4.18 -7.10 -5.61
N SER A 84 -5.25 -7.86 -5.85
CA SER A 84 -5.21 -9.13 -6.58
C SER A 84 -4.72 -8.98 -8.02
N MET A 85 -5.11 -7.89 -8.70
CA MET A 85 -4.70 -7.64 -10.08
C MET A 85 -3.24 -7.19 -10.16
N ILE A 86 -2.80 -6.31 -9.24
CA ILE A 86 -1.40 -5.84 -9.16
C ILE A 86 -0.46 -6.99 -8.82
N ASN A 87 -0.87 -7.89 -7.93
CA ASN A 87 -0.06 -9.06 -7.59
C ASN A 87 0.05 -10.05 -8.76
N LYS A 88 -1.04 -10.26 -9.50
CA LYS A 88 -1.11 -11.27 -10.56
C LYS A 88 -0.48 -10.83 -11.87
N TYR A 89 -0.54 -9.53 -12.21
CA TYR A 89 -0.15 -9.03 -13.53
C TYR A 89 1.02 -8.07 -13.50
N THR A 90 1.81 -8.08 -14.58
CA THR A 90 2.81 -7.05 -14.86
C THR A 90 2.15 -5.80 -15.45
N HIS A 91 2.92 -4.71 -15.59
CA HIS A 91 2.48 -3.49 -16.29
C HIS A 91 2.09 -3.72 -17.78
N ASN A 92 2.59 -4.78 -18.41
CA ASN A 92 2.21 -5.19 -19.77
C ASN A 92 1.03 -6.16 -19.79
N LYS A 93 0.25 -6.22 -18.72
CA LYS A 93 -0.93 -7.10 -18.57
C LYS A 93 -0.62 -8.59 -18.72
N LYS A 94 0.64 -9.01 -18.58
CA LYS A 94 1.05 -10.42 -18.59
C LYS A 94 1.00 -10.98 -17.17
N ILE A 95 0.55 -12.23 -17.04
CA ILE A 95 0.59 -12.94 -15.76
C ILE A 95 2.06 -13.05 -15.31
N ARG A 96 2.33 -12.75 -14.03
CA ARG A 96 3.65 -12.94 -13.44
C ARG A 96 4.00 -14.42 -13.36
N SER A 97 5.29 -14.73 -13.44
CA SER A 97 5.80 -16.09 -13.31
C SER A 97 5.67 -16.65 -11.89
N GLU A 98 5.58 -15.78 -10.90
CA GLU A 98 5.54 -16.13 -9.48
C GLU A 98 4.46 -15.34 -8.74
N ASP A 99 3.88 -15.97 -7.69
CA ASP A 99 3.03 -15.33 -6.68
C ASP A 99 3.72 -15.48 -5.31
N ASP A 100 4.33 -14.40 -4.84
CA ASP A 100 5.11 -14.38 -3.59
C ASP A 100 4.30 -14.81 -2.35
N TYR A 101 2.97 -14.71 -2.40
CA TYR A 101 2.07 -15.04 -1.31
C TYR A 101 1.50 -16.46 -1.40
N SER A 102 1.98 -17.26 -2.35
CA SER A 102 1.59 -18.67 -2.53
C SER A 102 2.73 -19.61 -2.16
N PRO A 103 2.42 -20.82 -1.64
CA PRO A 103 3.42 -21.84 -1.38
C PRO A 103 4.21 -22.19 -2.65
N GLY A 104 5.55 -22.19 -2.54
CA GLY A 104 6.46 -22.41 -3.67
C GLY A 104 6.46 -21.31 -4.72
N GLY A 105 5.86 -20.15 -4.45
CA GLY A 105 5.72 -19.08 -5.44
C GLY A 105 4.76 -19.42 -6.59
N LYS A 106 3.95 -20.46 -6.45
CA LYS A 106 3.10 -20.98 -7.53
C LYS A 106 1.97 -20.05 -7.87
N THR A 107 1.85 -19.67 -9.15
CA THR A 107 0.74 -18.86 -9.69
C THR A 107 -0.53 -19.70 -9.89
N GLY A 108 -1.66 -19.03 -10.20
CA GLY A 108 -2.92 -19.71 -10.56
C GLY A 108 -3.90 -19.91 -9.42
N LYS A 109 -3.51 -19.66 -8.16
CA LYS A 109 -4.39 -19.78 -6.99
C LYS A 109 -5.14 -18.48 -6.63
N ARG A 110 -4.92 -17.41 -7.37
CA ARG A 110 -5.54 -16.11 -7.15
C ARG A 110 -6.46 -15.77 -8.32
N PRO A 111 -7.79 -15.59 -8.09
CA PRO A 111 -8.69 -15.13 -9.15
C PRO A 111 -8.43 -13.66 -9.48
N ASP A 112 -8.84 -13.24 -10.67
CA ASP A 112 -8.92 -11.84 -11.03
C ASP A 112 -9.97 -11.13 -10.17
N ARG A 113 -9.61 -9.94 -9.64
CA ARG A 113 -10.50 -9.16 -8.77
C ARG A 113 -11.08 -10.02 -7.64
N ALA A 114 -10.18 -10.60 -6.85
CA ALA A 114 -10.47 -11.63 -5.85
C ALA A 114 -11.65 -11.29 -4.94
N LEU A 115 -11.80 -10.04 -4.54
CA LEU A 115 -12.92 -9.62 -3.69
C LEU A 115 -14.27 -9.84 -4.35
N ILE A 116 -14.40 -9.57 -5.66
CA ILE A 116 -15.66 -9.76 -6.39
C ILE A 116 -15.97 -11.25 -6.51
N VAL A 117 -14.99 -12.05 -6.90
CA VAL A 117 -15.14 -13.49 -7.09
C VAL A 117 -15.52 -14.17 -5.78
N TYR A 118 -14.77 -13.91 -4.71
CA TYR A 118 -15.02 -14.54 -3.41
C TYR A 118 -16.32 -14.07 -2.77
N ALA A 119 -16.70 -12.80 -2.93
CA ALA A 119 -18.00 -12.32 -2.42
C ALA A 119 -19.18 -13.01 -3.11
N ASN A 120 -19.12 -13.17 -4.44
CA ASN A 120 -20.15 -13.90 -5.18
C ASN A 120 -20.21 -15.36 -4.71
N MET A 121 -19.08 -16.05 -4.54
CA MET A 121 -19.03 -17.43 -4.07
C MET A 121 -19.58 -17.56 -2.63
N ALA A 122 -19.22 -16.63 -1.74
CA ALA A 122 -19.76 -16.60 -0.36
C ALA A 122 -21.28 -16.40 -0.35
N LYS A 123 -21.81 -15.50 -1.20
CA LYS A 123 -23.25 -15.30 -1.36
C LYS A 123 -23.96 -16.50 -1.98
N MET A 124 -23.32 -17.23 -2.88
CA MET A 124 -23.87 -18.48 -3.42
C MET A 124 -23.83 -19.61 -2.38
N ALA A 125 -22.83 -19.64 -1.51
CA ALA A 125 -22.73 -20.64 -0.45
C ALA A 125 -23.85 -20.48 0.59
N TYR A 126 -24.03 -19.26 1.10
CA TYR A 126 -25.06 -18.91 2.09
C TYR A 126 -25.59 -17.49 1.82
N PRO A 127 -26.68 -17.34 1.07
CA PRO A 127 -27.21 -16.04 0.60
C PRO A 127 -27.57 -15.06 1.71
N ASP A 128 -28.00 -15.57 2.85
CA ASP A 128 -28.43 -14.80 4.02
C ASP A 128 -27.29 -14.37 4.94
N VAL A 129 -26.07 -14.92 4.76
CA VAL A 129 -24.91 -14.53 5.54
C VAL A 129 -24.34 -13.19 5.03
N PRO A 130 -24.12 -12.21 5.92
CA PRO A 130 -23.45 -10.97 5.56
C PRO A 130 -22.06 -11.18 4.98
N VAL A 131 -21.72 -10.40 3.94
CA VAL A 131 -20.39 -10.37 3.32
C VAL A 131 -19.78 -8.99 3.50
N ILE A 132 -18.63 -8.94 4.16
CA ILE A 132 -17.88 -7.72 4.45
C ILE A 132 -16.57 -7.75 3.64
N LEU A 133 -16.33 -6.72 2.83
CA LEU A 133 -15.05 -6.54 2.12
C LEU A 133 -14.07 -5.73 2.94
N GLY A 134 -12.77 -6.03 2.82
CA GLY A 134 -11.72 -5.26 3.49
C GLY A 134 -10.38 -5.32 2.77
N GLY A 135 -9.39 -4.62 3.33
CA GLY A 135 -8.03 -4.57 2.83
C GLY A 135 -7.80 -3.55 1.71
N ILE A 136 -6.61 -3.63 1.09
CA ILE A 136 -6.16 -2.62 0.13
C ILE A 136 -7.02 -2.57 -1.13
N GLU A 137 -7.41 -3.71 -1.69
CA GLU A 137 -8.24 -3.77 -2.90
C GLU A 137 -9.61 -3.12 -2.67
N ALA A 138 -10.23 -3.36 -1.50
CA ALA A 138 -11.47 -2.72 -1.09
C ALA A 138 -11.30 -1.19 -0.95
N THR A 139 -10.23 -0.75 -0.29
CA THR A 139 -9.92 0.66 -0.11
C THR A 139 -9.78 1.39 -1.44
N MET A 140 -9.03 0.81 -2.38
CA MET A 140 -8.71 1.42 -3.66
C MET A 140 -9.88 1.47 -4.64
N ARG A 141 -10.90 0.61 -4.43
CA ARG A 141 -12.06 0.46 -5.31
C ARG A 141 -13.40 0.83 -4.66
N LYS A 142 -13.37 1.53 -3.53
CA LYS A 142 -14.60 1.92 -2.82
C LYS A 142 -15.52 2.87 -3.58
N PHE A 143 -14.96 3.61 -4.55
CA PHE A 143 -15.68 4.50 -5.48
C PHE A 143 -15.50 4.03 -6.93
N VAL A 144 -16.12 4.72 -7.86
CA VAL A 144 -15.85 4.54 -9.29
C VAL A 144 -14.36 4.72 -9.54
N HIS A 145 -13.77 3.77 -10.24
CA HIS A 145 -12.34 3.72 -10.46
C HIS A 145 -12.00 3.28 -11.89
N TYR A 146 -10.84 3.72 -12.36
CA TYR A 146 -10.29 3.21 -13.60
C TYR A 146 -9.64 1.85 -13.38
N ASP A 147 -10.07 0.86 -14.16
CA ASP A 147 -9.49 -0.48 -14.19
C ASP A 147 -8.55 -0.59 -15.39
N TYR A 148 -7.26 -0.61 -15.12
CA TYR A 148 -6.21 -0.65 -16.15
C TYR A 148 -6.29 -1.88 -17.06
N TRP A 149 -6.68 -3.02 -16.52
CA TRP A 149 -6.69 -4.30 -17.26
C TRP A 149 -7.81 -4.36 -18.29
N SER A 150 -8.99 -3.83 -17.98
CA SER A 150 -10.12 -3.72 -18.90
C SER A 150 -10.14 -2.39 -19.68
N ASP A 151 -9.27 -1.43 -19.32
CA ASP A 151 -9.21 -0.06 -19.87
C ASP A 151 -10.56 0.68 -19.81
N THR A 152 -11.28 0.49 -18.71
CA THR A 152 -12.63 1.06 -18.50
C THR A 152 -12.79 1.60 -17.07
N LEU A 153 -13.78 2.46 -16.88
CA LEU A 153 -14.28 2.77 -15.54
C LEU A 153 -15.15 1.62 -15.04
N ARG A 154 -14.97 1.27 -13.77
CA ARG A 154 -15.80 0.29 -13.06
C ARG A 154 -16.54 0.97 -11.91
N LYS A 155 -17.72 0.43 -11.62
CA LYS A 155 -18.55 0.85 -10.47
C LYS A 155 -17.83 0.62 -9.14
N PRO A 156 -18.27 1.27 -8.05
CA PRO A 156 -17.78 0.95 -6.70
C PRO A 156 -17.83 -0.55 -6.44
N ILE A 157 -16.73 -1.12 -5.90
CA ILE A 157 -16.60 -2.57 -5.72
C ILE A 157 -17.70 -3.17 -4.85
N LEU A 158 -18.26 -2.41 -3.92
CA LEU A 158 -19.37 -2.85 -3.08
C LEU A 158 -20.65 -3.14 -3.89
N LEU A 159 -20.85 -2.44 -5.01
CA LEU A 159 -21.96 -2.69 -5.93
C LEU A 159 -21.63 -3.85 -6.88
N ASP A 160 -20.43 -3.89 -7.43
CA ASP A 160 -19.96 -4.94 -8.35
C ASP A 160 -19.94 -6.33 -7.70
N SER A 161 -19.53 -6.42 -6.43
CA SER A 161 -19.36 -7.69 -5.69
C SER A 161 -20.63 -8.21 -5.04
N LYS A 162 -21.71 -7.42 -4.97
CA LYS A 162 -22.94 -7.70 -4.20
C LYS A 162 -22.73 -7.87 -2.69
N ALA A 163 -21.54 -7.60 -2.16
CA ALA A 163 -21.27 -7.62 -0.72
C ALA A 163 -22.14 -6.60 0.04
N ASP A 164 -22.25 -6.74 1.35
CA ASP A 164 -23.18 -5.95 2.16
C ASP A 164 -22.55 -4.69 2.74
N LEU A 165 -21.28 -4.78 3.15
CA LEU A 165 -20.53 -3.70 3.77
C LEU A 165 -19.08 -3.74 3.30
N LEU A 166 -18.38 -2.59 3.31
CA LEU A 166 -16.97 -2.50 3.01
C LEU A 166 -16.25 -1.76 4.13
N VAL A 167 -15.11 -2.31 4.57
CA VAL A 167 -14.15 -1.68 5.49
C VAL A 167 -12.97 -1.17 4.68
N TYR A 168 -12.62 0.10 4.82
CA TYR A 168 -11.47 0.69 4.15
C TYR A 168 -10.45 1.27 5.15
N GLY A 169 -9.22 1.41 4.68
CA GLY A 169 -8.11 1.80 5.54
C GLY A 169 -7.63 0.67 6.43
N MET A 170 -7.02 1.02 7.56
CA MET A 170 -6.60 0.07 8.58
C MET A 170 -7.83 -0.36 9.39
N GLY A 171 -8.20 -1.64 9.27
CA GLY A 171 -9.53 -2.12 9.65
C GLY A 171 -9.69 -2.63 11.09
N GLU A 172 -8.65 -2.64 11.92
CA GLU A 172 -8.64 -3.30 13.22
C GLU A 172 -9.78 -2.81 14.15
N LYS A 173 -9.91 -1.49 14.33
CA LYS A 173 -10.99 -0.92 15.14
C LYS A 173 -12.36 -1.13 14.50
N THR A 174 -12.44 -0.90 13.19
CA THR A 174 -13.70 -0.92 12.44
C THR A 174 -14.30 -2.32 12.42
N VAL A 175 -13.49 -3.36 12.17
CA VAL A 175 -14.02 -4.75 12.10
C VAL A 175 -14.59 -5.19 13.46
N ILE A 176 -13.96 -4.84 14.57
CA ILE A 176 -14.46 -5.18 15.90
C ILE A 176 -15.77 -4.45 16.23
N GLN A 177 -15.86 -3.16 15.89
CA GLN A 177 -17.11 -2.41 16.05
C GLN A 177 -18.25 -3.04 15.24
N ILE A 178 -17.99 -3.45 14.00
CA ILE A 178 -18.97 -4.13 13.15
C ILE A 178 -19.41 -5.47 13.75
N LEU A 179 -18.44 -6.31 14.18
CA LEU A 179 -18.78 -7.64 14.71
C LEU A 179 -19.60 -7.56 16.01
N LYS A 180 -19.26 -6.62 16.91
CA LYS A 180 -20.05 -6.38 18.13
C LYS A 180 -21.47 -5.94 17.78
N ARG A 181 -21.62 -4.94 16.91
CA ARG A 181 -22.93 -4.44 16.46
C ARG A 181 -23.73 -5.53 15.74
N LEU A 182 -23.08 -6.32 14.87
CA LEU A 182 -23.74 -7.39 14.14
C LEU A 182 -24.23 -8.52 15.06
N LYS A 183 -23.50 -8.82 16.12
CA LYS A 183 -23.92 -9.78 17.17
C LYS A 183 -25.17 -9.31 17.89
N GLU A 184 -25.31 -8.00 18.14
CA GLU A 184 -26.45 -7.38 18.83
C GLU A 184 -27.66 -7.20 17.90
N GLU A 185 -27.45 -6.53 16.77
CA GLU A 185 -28.53 -6.10 15.87
C GLU A 185 -28.98 -7.17 14.87
N LYS A 186 -28.13 -8.17 14.58
CA LYS A 186 -28.38 -9.26 13.62
C LYS A 186 -28.76 -8.82 12.20
N ASP A 187 -28.60 -7.53 11.88
CA ASP A 187 -28.89 -6.96 10.55
C ASP A 187 -27.77 -5.98 10.15
N ILE A 188 -26.93 -6.40 9.20
CA ILE A 188 -25.81 -5.62 8.66
C ILE A 188 -26.28 -4.29 8.04
N ARG A 189 -27.51 -4.20 7.55
CA ARG A 189 -28.06 -3.00 6.89
C ARG A 189 -28.29 -1.83 7.85
N LYS A 190 -28.37 -2.11 9.16
CA LYS A 190 -28.48 -1.10 10.23
C LYS A 190 -27.11 -0.48 10.58
N ILE A 191 -26.02 -1.10 10.20
CA ILE A 191 -24.64 -0.64 10.50
C ILE A 191 -24.23 0.40 9.47
N ARG A 192 -24.58 1.69 9.69
CA ARG A 192 -24.36 2.80 8.75
C ARG A 192 -23.54 3.96 9.30
N ASP A 193 -23.14 3.90 10.57
CA ASP A 193 -22.53 5.01 11.33
C ASP A 193 -21.08 4.74 11.76
N ILE A 194 -20.54 3.56 11.46
CA ILE A 194 -19.17 3.20 11.85
C ILE A 194 -18.17 3.86 10.88
N ARG A 195 -17.18 4.58 11.43
CA ARG A 195 -16.09 5.19 10.66
C ARG A 195 -15.25 4.13 9.95
N GLY A 196 -14.73 4.48 8.77
CA GLY A 196 -13.94 3.55 7.95
C GLY A 196 -14.78 2.50 7.21
N THR A 197 -16.10 2.74 7.08
CA THR A 197 -16.99 1.85 6.33
C THR A 197 -17.60 2.51 5.09
N VAL A 198 -18.04 1.67 4.15
CA VAL A 198 -18.87 2.07 3.01
C VAL A 198 -20.09 1.15 2.97
N TYR A 199 -21.29 1.72 2.88
CA TYR A 199 -22.56 1.01 2.80
C TYR A 199 -23.39 1.42 1.59
N LYS A 200 -24.41 0.66 1.26
CA LYS A 200 -25.29 0.87 0.09
C LYS A 200 -26.60 1.54 0.50
N ILE A 201 -27.09 2.43 -0.36
CA ILE A 201 -28.42 3.03 -0.27
C ILE A 201 -29.16 2.96 -1.61
N GLY A 202 -30.49 3.08 -1.56
CA GLY A 202 -31.33 3.26 -2.75
C GLY A 202 -31.41 4.72 -3.19
N LEU A 203 -31.93 4.98 -4.40
CA LEU A 203 -32.10 6.33 -4.94
C LEU A 203 -32.97 7.23 -4.05
N SER A 204 -34.05 6.72 -3.51
CA SER A 204 -34.98 7.46 -2.65
C SER A 204 -34.32 8.01 -1.39
N GLU A 205 -33.27 7.34 -0.89
CA GLU A 205 -32.56 7.79 0.29
C GLU A 205 -31.61 8.96 -0.01
N ILE A 206 -31.16 9.17 -1.25
CA ILE A 206 -30.17 10.21 -1.61
C ILE A 206 -30.70 11.61 -1.31
N GLU A 207 -31.98 11.84 -1.58
CA GLU A 207 -32.61 13.15 -1.33
C GLU A 207 -32.49 13.58 0.14
N THR A 208 -32.47 12.60 1.07
CA THR A 208 -32.32 12.89 2.51
C THR A 208 -30.94 13.45 2.88
N PHE A 209 -29.95 13.31 1.99
CA PHE A 209 -28.56 13.73 2.22
C PHE A 209 -28.15 15.00 1.46
N LYS A 210 -28.88 15.39 0.39
CA LYS A 210 -28.48 16.50 -0.51
C LYS A 210 -28.15 17.83 0.18
N ASN A 211 -28.88 18.15 1.23
CA ASN A 211 -28.76 19.45 1.92
C ASN A 211 -28.03 19.35 3.26
N LYS A 212 -27.40 18.23 3.56
CA LYS A 212 -26.67 18.03 4.81
C LYS A 212 -25.19 18.40 4.63
N PRO A 213 -24.65 19.36 5.40
CA PRO A 213 -23.31 19.90 5.22
C PRO A 213 -22.17 18.88 5.48
N GLU A 214 -22.49 17.79 6.19
CA GLU A 214 -21.55 16.70 6.48
C GLU A 214 -21.38 15.72 5.32
N TYR A 215 -22.15 15.86 4.23
CA TYR A 215 -22.07 15.00 3.04
C TYR A 215 -21.60 15.77 1.82
N ILE A 216 -20.86 15.09 0.95
CA ILE A 216 -20.51 15.55 -0.40
C ILE A 216 -20.97 14.50 -1.40
N ILE A 217 -21.74 14.92 -2.40
CA ILE A 217 -22.17 14.06 -3.51
C ILE A 217 -21.10 14.14 -4.59
N LEU A 218 -20.48 13.01 -4.90
CA LEU A 218 -19.51 12.87 -5.98
C LEU A 218 -20.23 12.75 -7.34
N PRO A 219 -19.57 13.09 -8.46
CA PRO A 219 -20.10 12.79 -9.78
C PRO A 219 -20.48 11.30 -9.90
N SER A 220 -21.63 11.05 -10.53
CA SER A 220 -22.14 9.69 -10.73
C SER A 220 -21.28 8.88 -11.73
N TYR A 221 -21.44 7.57 -11.72
CA TYR A 221 -20.79 6.69 -12.69
C TYR A 221 -21.08 7.10 -14.14
N GLU A 222 -22.33 7.46 -14.43
CA GLU A 222 -22.81 7.87 -15.75
C GLU A 222 -22.20 9.19 -16.21
N GLU A 223 -21.99 10.14 -15.28
CA GLU A 223 -21.31 11.39 -15.56
C GLU A 223 -19.81 11.19 -15.84
N LEU A 224 -19.17 10.30 -15.06
CA LEU A 224 -17.73 10.03 -15.17
C LEU A 224 -17.35 9.32 -16.46
N ILE A 225 -18.25 8.48 -17.02
CA ILE A 225 -18.04 7.85 -18.34
C ILE A 225 -18.03 8.90 -19.46
N LYS A 226 -18.84 9.93 -19.32
CA LYS A 226 -19.02 10.97 -20.35
C LYS A 226 -17.96 12.07 -20.26
N ASP A 227 -17.43 12.33 -19.06
CA ASP A 227 -16.59 13.50 -18.81
C ASP A 227 -15.37 13.14 -17.96
N LYS A 228 -14.21 13.10 -18.58
CA LYS A 228 -12.90 12.85 -17.93
C LYS A 228 -12.50 13.96 -16.95
N MET A 229 -12.96 15.22 -17.17
CA MET A 229 -12.72 16.33 -16.25
C MET A 229 -13.39 16.05 -14.91
N LYS A 230 -14.63 15.55 -14.92
CA LYS A 230 -15.33 15.15 -13.69
C LYS A 230 -14.60 14.04 -12.92
N PHE A 231 -13.91 13.13 -13.64
CA PHE A 231 -13.10 12.10 -12.96
C PHE A 231 -11.90 12.71 -12.23
N ALA A 232 -11.21 13.69 -12.83
CA ALA A 232 -10.14 14.43 -12.17
C ALA A 232 -10.66 15.21 -10.94
N GLN A 233 -11.78 15.90 -11.08
CA GLN A 233 -12.44 16.64 -9.98
C GLN A 233 -12.85 15.70 -8.84
N MET A 234 -13.47 14.58 -9.15
CA MET A 234 -13.84 13.55 -8.16
C MET A 234 -12.60 13.08 -7.37
N THR A 235 -11.51 12.81 -8.07
CA THR A 235 -10.26 12.38 -7.42
C THR A 235 -9.76 13.43 -6.43
N LYS A 236 -9.77 14.71 -6.82
CA LYS A 236 -9.39 15.80 -5.92
C LYS A 236 -10.29 15.83 -4.67
N ILE A 237 -11.60 15.76 -4.84
CA ILE A 237 -12.55 15.73 -3.71
C ILE A 237 -12.26 14.57 -2.77
N ILE A 238 -12.01 13.36 -3.30
CA ILE A 238 -11.70 12.19 -2.48
C ILE A 238 -10.42 12.42 -1.68
N TYR A 239 -9.36 12.93 -2.31
CA TYR A 239 -8.08 13.17 -1.64
C TYR A 239 -8.15 14.31 -0.62
N ASP A 240 -8.95 15.33 -0.85
CA ASP A 240 -9.20 16.42 0.12
C ASP A 240 -9.96 15.93 1.37
N ASN A 241 -10.60 14.74 1.30
CA ASN A 241 -11.36 14.12 2.39
C ASN A 241 -10.67 12.87 3.01
N LEU A 242 -9.33 12.80 2.98
CA LEU A 242 -8.58 11.70 3.61
C LEU A 242 -8.20 11.96 5.07
N ASN A 243 -8.33 13.19 5.57
CA ASN A 243 -8.00 13.50 6.96
C ASN A 243 -9.15 13.09 7.89
N PRO A 244 -8.95 12.12 8.82
CA PRO A 244 -10.04 11.59 9.65
C PRO A 244 -10.67 12.60 10.60
N TYR A 245 -10.00 13.73 10.88
CA TYR A 245 -10.49 14.79 11.76
C TYR A 245 -11.30 15.88 11.05
N TYR A 246 -11.19 15.95 9.71
CA TYR A 246 -11.78 17.03 8.91
C TYR A 246 -12.71 16.54 7.80
N SER A 247 -12.58 15.28 7.39
CA SER A 247 -13.31 14.70 6.25
C SER A 247 -14.82 14.74 6.43
N LYS A 248 -15.51 14.80 5.31
CA LYS A 248 -16.96 14.62 5.19
C LYS A 248 -17.27 13.21 4.68
N LYS A 249 -18.51 12.78 4.82
CA LYS A 249 -19.04 11.57 4.20
C LYS A 249 -19.22 11.80 2.71
N LEU A 250 -18.85 10.81 1.90
CA LEU A 250 -18.91 10.91 0.45
C LEU A 250 -19.95 9.96 -0.11
N ILE A 251 -20.82 10.47 -0.99
CA ILE A 251 -21.88 9.69 -1.64
C ILE A 251 -21.57 9.61 -3.12
N GLN A 252 -21.67 8.41 -3.71
CA GLN A 252 -21.54 8.24 -5.16
C GLN A 252 -22.64 7.37 -5.73
N LEU A 253 -23.37 7.93 -6.68
CA LEU A 253 -24.45 7.28 -7.43
C LEU A 253 -23.86 6.42 -8.55
N SER A 254 -24.53 5.28 -8.78
CA SER A 254 -24.25 4.36 -9.89
C SER A 254 -25.52 3.61 -10.22
N ASP A 255 -26.11 3.87 -11.39
CA ASP A 255 -27.45 3.42 -11.81
C ASP A 255 -28.53 3.81 -10.78
N THR A 256 -29.19 2.81 -10.20
CA THR A 256 -30.30 2.95 -9.24
C THR A 256 -29.87 2.84 -7.77
N ARG A 257 -28.56 2.77 -7.51
CA ARG A 257 -27.99 2.63 -6.16
C ARG A 257 -26.88 3.62 -5.93
N ALA A 258 -26.59 3.88 -4.67
CA ALA A 258 -25.42 4.65 -4.29
C ALA A 258 -24.62 3.97 -3.19
N VAL A 259 -23.37 4.34 -3.10
CA VAL A 259 -22.51 4.03 -1.95
C VAL A 259 -22.32 5.27 -1.11
N VAL A 260 -22.32 5.09 0.21
CA VAL A 260 -22.01 6.13 1.18
C VAL A 260 -20.73 5.71 1.92
N SER A 261 -19.68 6.48 1.77
CA SER A 261 -18.45 6.31 2.54
C SER A 261 -18.50 7.18 3.79
N ASN A 262 -18.50 6.57 4.95
CA ASN A 262 -18.29 7.28 6.20
C ASN A 262 -16.87 7.86 6.23
N GLU A 263 -16.60 8.75 7.20
CA GLU A 263 -15.28 9.33 7.38
C GLU A 263 -14.23 8.24 7.69
N PRO A 264 -12.94 8.45 7.36
CA PRO A 264 -11.89 7.51 7.72
C PRO A 264 -11.85 7.25 9.24
N GLN A 265 -11.44 6.04 9.62
CA GLN A 265 -11.22 5.70 11.03
C GLN A 265 -10.08 6.56 11.59
N PHE A 266 -10.16 6.89 12.87
CA PHE A 266 -9.08 7.59 13.56
C PHE A 266 -7.81 6.71 13.62
N PRO A 267 -6.62 7.33 13.49
CA PRO A 267 -5.36 6.62 13.65
C PRO A 267 -5.30 5.89 15.00
N LEU A 268 -4.64 4.74 15.02
CA LEU A 268 -4.36 4.03 16.25
C LEU A 268 -3.41 4.85 17.12
N THR A 269 -3.68 4.88 18.41
CA THR A 269 -2.74 5.40 19.41
C THR A 269 -1.56 4.44 19.57
N THR A 270 -0.47 4.89 20.20
CA THR A 270 0.68 4.04 20.52
C THR A 270 0.26 2.82 21.35
N ALA A 271 -0.59 3.00 22.35
CA ALA A 271 -1.07 1.89 23.19
C ALA A 271 -1.90 0.86 22.37
N GLU A 272 -2.73 1.30 21.45
CA GLU A 272 -3.48 0.41 20.56
C GLU A 272 -2.56 -0.31 19.57
N MET A 273 -1.54 0.38 19.02
CA MET A 273 -0.51 -0.25 18.20
C MET A 273 0.24 -1.33 19.00
N ASP A 274 0.70 -1.02 20.21
CA ASP A 274 1.42 -1.96 21.05
C ASP A 274 0.57 -3.20 21.34
N ARG A 275 -0.70 -3.02 21.74
CA ARG A 275 -1.65 -4.14 21.95
C ARG A 275 -1.72 -5.05 20.73
N ILE A 276 -1.84 -4.51 19.52
CA ILE A 276 -1.95 -5.31 18.30
C ILE A 276 -0.67 -6.13 18.05
N TYR A 277 0.51 -5.52 18.21
CA TYR A 277 1.77 -6.21 17.97
C TYR A 277 2.18 -7.16 19.11
N GLU A 278 1.54 -7.08 20.26
CA GLU A 278 1.70 -8.01 21.39
C GLU A 278 0.78 -9.23 21.31
N LEU A 279 -0.16 -9.27 20.38
CA LEU A 279 -1.01 -10.43 20.13
C LEU A 279 -0.19 -11.72 19.90
N PRO A 280 -0.76 -12.90 20.17
CA PRO A 280 0.00 -14.14 20.22
C PRO A 280 0.34 -14.70 18.83
N PHE A 281 1.05 -13.91 18.01
CA PHE A 281 1.56 -14.37 16.74
C PHE A 281 2.59 -15.49 16.92
N THR A 282 2.51 -16.50 16.02
CA THR A 282 3.48 -17.60 15.98
C THR A 282 4.75 -17.24 15.21
N TYR A 283 4.71 -16.18 14.39
CA TYR A 283 5.78 -15.76 13.46
C TYR A 283 6.16 -16.81 12.43
N LYS A 284 5.22 -17.67 12.05
CA LYS A 284 5.45 -18.79 11.13
C LYS A 284 4.32 -18.93 10.10
N PRO A 285 4.60 -19.52 8.93
CA PRO A 285 3.55 -20.04 8.06
C PRO A 285 2.79 -21.16 8.76
N HIS A 286 1.50 -21.31 8.42
CA HIS A 286 0.70 -22.41 8.94
C HIS A 286 1.31 -23.77 8.51
N PRO A 287 1.40 -24.77 9.40
CA PRO A 287 2.08 -26.05 9.12
C PRO A 287 1.40 -26.91 8.03
N TYR A 288 0.21 -26.51 7.61
CA TYR A 288 -0.47 -27.08 6.44
C TYR A 288 0.37 -26.98 5.16
N TYR A 289 1.11 -25.88 5.00
CA TYR A 289 1.94 -25.64 3.82
C TYR A 289 3.28 -26.36 3.97
N LYS A 290 3.66 -27.15 2.94
CA LYS A 290 4.94 -27.88 2.91
C LYS A 290 6.03 -27.12 2.16
N GLU A 291 5.64 -26.21 1.28
CA GLU A 291 6.56 -25.39 0.49
C GLU A 291 6.75 -24.01 1.13
N LYS A 292 7.91 -23.41 0.90
CA LYS A 292 8.22 -22.05 1.37
C LYS A 292 7.28 -21.04 0.73
N ILE A 293 6.94 -20.00 1.46
CA ILE A 293 6.16 -18.84 0.99
C ILE A 293 7.17 -17.68 0.81
N PRO A 294 7.47 -17.23 -0.43
CA PRO A 294 8.52 -16.24 -0.68
C PRO A 294 8.36 -14.94 0.11
N ALA A 295 7.15 -14.40 0.21
CA ALA A 295 6.87 -13.20 0.98
C ALA A 295 7.24 -13.36 2.47
N TYR A 296 6.99 -14.53 3.08
CA TYR A 296 7.40 -14.81 4.46
C TYR A 296 8.92 -14.82 4.60
N GLU A 297 9.63 -15.48 3.68
CA GLU A 297 11.10 -15.54 3.73
C GLU A 297 11.74 -14.14 3.71
N THR A 298 11.08 -13.19 3.04
CA THR A 298 11.54 -11.80 2.97
C THR A 298 11.34 -11.04 4.30
N VAL A 299 10.24 -11.31 5.02
CA VAL A 299 9.83 -10.48 6.19
C VAL A 299 9.94 -11.19 7.54
N LYS A 300 10.28 -12.47 7.61
CA LYS A 300 10.28 -13.26 8.84
C LYS A 300 11.05 -12.66 10.02
N ASN A 301 12.08 -11.88 9.73
CA ASN A 301 12.89 -11.17 10.71
C ASN A 301 12.77 -9.64 10.56
N SER A 302 11.72 -9.14 9.95
CA SER A 302 11.45 -7.70 9.87
C SER A 302 10.58 -7.25 11.03
N ILE A 303 10.82 -6.03 11.51
CA ILE A 303 10.09 -5.42 12.62
C ILE A 303 9.39 -4.17 12.13
N VAL A 304 8.08 -4.18 12.17
CA VAL A 304 7.26 -3.00 11.88
C VAL A 304 7.24 -2.10 13.10
N ILE A 305 7.76 -0.88 12.97
CA ILE A 305 7.83 0.09 14.08
C ILE A 305 6.76 1.17 14.00
N HIS A 306 6.20 1.40 12.82
CA HIS A 306 5.09 2.35 12.61
C HIS A 306 4.31 2.02 11.34
N ARG A 307 3.12 2.61 11.23
CA ARG A 307 2.25 2.61 10.06
C ARG A 307 1.91 4.06 9.67
N GLY A 308 1.36 4.24 8.47
CA GLY A 308 1.05 5.55 7.92
C GLY A 308 2.23 6.20 7.19
N CYS A 309 1.92 7.16 6.32
CA CYS A 309 2.94 7.89 5.56
C CYS A 309 2.41 9.27 5.17
N PHE A 310 3.10 10.31 5.59
CA PHE A 310 2.77 11.70 5.22
C PHE A 310 3.50 12.20 3.97
N GLY A 311 4.14 11.30 3.20
CA GLY A 311 4.84 11.64 1.97
C GLY A 311 3.91 12.12 0.87
N GLY A 312 2.73 11.50 0.73
CA GLY A 312 1.69 11.91 -0.21
C GLY A 312 2.07 11.80 -1.68
N CYS A 313 3.00 10.87 -2.03
CA CYS A 313 3.37 10.63 -3.42
C CYS A 313 2.15 10.20 -4.23
N SER A 314 1.96 10.78 -5.42
CA SER A 314 0.74 10.64 -6.21
C SER A 314 0.51 9.24 -6.80
N PHE A 315 1.56 8.43 -6.87
CA PHE A 315 1.57 7.05 -7.38
C PHE A 315 1.56 5.99 -6.28
N CYS A 316 1.34 6.37 -5.02
CA CYS A 316 1.50 5.46 -3.89
C CYS A 316 0.21 5.33 -3.09
N SER A 317 -0.31 4.12 -3.00
CA SER A 317 -1.51 3.79 -2.24
C SER A 317 -1.34 3.78 -0.72
N LEU A 318 -0.09 3.82 -0.20
CA LEU A 318 0.17 3.69 1.23
C LEU A 318 -0.51 4.77 2.07
N ALA A 319 -0.35 6.06 1.70
CA ALA A 319 -1.01 7.15 2.42
C ALA A 319 -2.54 7.10 2.29
N TYR A 320 -3.05 6.63 1.15
CA TYR A 320 -4.48 6.45 0.91
C TYR A 320 -5.08 5.33 1.74
N HIS A 321 -4.33 4.22 1.93
CA HIS A 321 -4.78 3.05 2.68
C HIS A 321 -4.48 3.15 4.18
N GLN A 322 -3.24 3.49 4.56
CA GLN A 322 -2.82 3.55 5.97
C GLN A 322 -3.04 4.91 6.64
N GLY A 323 -3.36 5.94 5.84
CA GLY A 323 -3.50 7.31 6.30
C GLY A 323 -2.18 8.07 6.36
N LYS A 324 -2.29 9.41 6.49
CA LYS A 324 -1.13 10.32 6.57
C LYS A 324 -0.56 10.50 7.98
N PHE A 325 -1.28 10.09 9.01
CA PHE A 325 -0.82 10.19 10.40
C PHE A 325 0.05 8.98 10.76
N ILE A 326 1.23 9.24 11.30
CA ILE A 326 2.12 8.16 11.73
C ILE A 326 1.60 7.55 13.02
N GLN A 327 1.42 6.26 13.01
CA GLN A 327 0.98 5.42 14.11
C GLN A 327 2.18 4.59 14.57
N SER A 328 2.94 5.10 15.54
CA SER A 328 4.17 4.47 16.04
C SER A 328 3.89 3.57 17.21
N ARG A 329 4.59 2.46 17.25
CA ARG A 329 4.71 1.61 18.45
C ARG A 329 5.62 2.27 19.48
N SER A 330 5.45 1.92 20.74
CA SER A 330 6.40 2.30 21.79
C SER A 330 7.73 1.56 21.60
N LYS A 331 8.80 2.15 22.11
CA LYS A 331 10.11 1.51 22.15
C LYS A 331 10.03 0.16 22.89
N ASP A 332 9.34 0.10 24.02
CA ASP A 332 9.24 -1.08 24.86
C ASP A 332 8.54 -2.25 24.15
N SER A 333 7.45 -1.97 23.42
CA SER A 333 6.78 -2.98 22.59
C SER A 333 7.71 -3.57 21.54
N ILE A 334 8.49 -2.72 20.86
CA ILE A 334 9.44 -3.15 19.82
C ILE A 334 10.56 -4.01 20.44
N ILE A 335 11.15 -3.55 21.53
CA ILE A 335 12.22 -4.29 22.24
C ILE A 335 11.70 -5.64 22.76
N LYS A 336 10.49 -5.69 23.33
CA LYS A 336 9.84 -6.92 23.80
C LYS A 336 9.68 -7.94 22.67
N GLU A 337 9.21 -7.51 21.49
CA GLU A 337 9.09 -8.37 20.31
C GLU A 337 10.45 -8.93 19.89
N ILE A 338 11.47 -8.08 19.79
CA ILE A 338 12.82 -8.48 19.36
C ILE A 338 13.42 -9.48 20.37
N LYS A 339 13.30 -9.23 21.67
CA LYS A 339 13.76 -10.17 22.70
C LYS A 339 13.07 -11.53 22.57
N LYS A 340 11.75 -11.56 22.35
CA LYS A 340 10.99 -12.80 22.12
C LYS A 340 11.50 -13.56 20.88
N LEU A 341 11.75 -12.86 19.76
CA LEU A 341 12.23 -13.49 18.53
C LEU A 341 13.67 -14.01 18.66
N SER A 342 14.49 -13.33 19.47
CA SER A 342 15.91 -13.69 19.69
C SER A 342 16.16 -14.60 20.90
N GLU A 343 15.10 -15.07 21.59
CA GLU A 343 15.23 -15.86 22.82
C GLU A 343 16.00 -17.17 22.61
N LYS A 344 15.73 -17.86 21.50
CA LYS A 344 16.26 -19.20 21.22
C LYS A 344 17.53 -19.22 20.39
N GLU A 345 17.76 -18.19 19.59
CA GLU A 345 18.89 -18.10 18.67
C GLU A 345 19.31 -16.67 18.36
N LYS A 346 20.54 -16.50 17.91
CA LYS A 346 21.02 -15.20 17.47
C LYS A 346 20.40 -14.84 16.13
N ILE A 347 19.71 -13.71 16.06
CA ILE A 347 19.01 -13.24 14.86
C ILE A 347 19.71 -12.04 14.19
N VAL A 348 19.42 -11.91 12.89
CA VAL A 348 19.67 -10.68 12.11
C VAL A 348 18.30 -10.06 11.83
N ILE A 349 18.06 -8.84 12.27
CA ILE A 349 16.88 -8.08 11.90
C ILE A 349 17.09 -7.55 10.48
N THR A 350 16.34 -8.08 9.53
CA THR A 350 16.49 -7.79 8.11
C THR A 350 15.95 -6.43 7.72
N ASP A 351 14.98 -5.92 8.48
CA ASP A 351 14.44 -4.58 8.34
C ASP A 351 13.83 -4.08 9.65
N ILE A 352 14.14 -2.86 10.01
CA ILE A 352 13.41 -2.10 11.03
C ILE A 352 12.79 -0.88 10.34
N GLY A 353 11.47 -0.88 10.21
CA GLY A 353 10.85 0.15 9.40
C GLY A 353 9.34 0.17 9.38
N GLY A 354 8.85 0.79 8.34
CA GLY A 354 7.46 0.98 8.00
C GLY A 354 7.35 1.47 6.56
N PRO A 355 6.29 2.16 6.14
CA PRO A 355 6.15 2.67 4.77
C PRO A 355 7.32 3.55 4.29
N SER A 356 7.99 4.23 5.22
CA SER A 356 9.29 4.88 5.04
C SER A 356 10.02 4.84 6.38
N ALA A 357 11.16 4.17 6.45
CA ALA A 357 11.82 3.81 7.71
C ALA A 357 12.07 5.01 8.65
N ASN A 358 12.34 6.19 8.10
CA ASN A 358 12.66 7.39 8.87
C ASN A 358 11.47 8.29 9.24
N MET A 359 10.27 7.70 9.32
CA MET A 359 9.08 8.42 9.81
C MET A 359 8.67 8.04 11.25
N TYR A 360 9.37 7.11 11.89
CA TYR A 360 9.07 6.67 13.24
C TYR A 360 9.05 7.84 14.23
N MET A 361 7.98 7.96 15.01
CA MET A 361 7.71 9.01 16.01
C MET A 361 7.68 10.46 15.46
N ILE A 362 7.79 10.65 14.13
CA ILE A 362 7.65 11.97 13.52
C ILE A 362 6.18 12.38 13.47
N LYS A 363 5.86 13.53 14.05
CA LYS A 363 4.49 14.09 14.14
C LYS A 363 4.50 15.60 14.06
N GLY A 364 3.33 16.21 13.95
CA GLY A 364 3.18 17.65 14.03
C GLY A 364 3.50 18.19 15.43
N LYS A 365 4.21 19.30 15.52
CA LYS A 365 4.49 20.04 16.77
C LYS A 365 3.18 20.49 17.44
N ASN A 366 2.23 20.95 16.63
CA ASN A 366 0.88 21.29 17.05
C ASN A 366 -0.13 20.36 16.36
N ALA A 367 -0.78 19.50 17.13
CA ALA A 367 -1.73 18.53 16.66
C ALA A 367 -3.01 19.18 16.08
N GLU A 368 -3.46 20.32 16.62
CA GLU A 368 -4.68 20.99 16.17
C GLU A 368 -4.53 21.54 14.74
N ILE A 369 -3.34 21.98 14.37
CA ILE A 369 -3.02 22.36 12.98
C ILE A 369 -3.17 21.14 12.06
N CYS A 370 -2.67 19.96 12.50
CA CYS A 370 -2.75 18.74 11.71
C CYS A 370 -4.19 18.25 11.55
N LYS A 371 -5.02 18.35 12.59
CA LYS A 371 -6.44 17.97 12.54
C LYS A 371 -7.23 18.77 11.50
N LYS A 372 -6.92 20.05 11.34
CA LYS A 372 -7.58 20.96 10.38
C LYS A 372 -6.91 20.97 8.99
N CYS A 373 -5.82 20.21 8.79
CA CYS A 373 -5.01 20.29 7.58
C CYS A 373 -5.62 19.51 6.41
N VAL A 374 -5.89 20.18 5.31
CA VAL A 374 -6.40 19.60 4.05
C VAL A 374 -5.29 19.05 3.12
N LYS A 375 -4.02 19.37 3.39
CA LYS A 375 -2.90 18.95 2.54
C LYS A 375 -2.69 17.44 2.60
N ASN A 376 -2.47 16.82 1.44
CA ASN A 376 -2.21 15.39 1.33
C ASN A 376 -0.75 15.00 1.56
N SER A 377 0.18 15.97 1.49
CA SER A 377 1.60 15.77 1.77
C SER A 377 2.10 16.76 2.82
N CYS A 378 2.93 16.27 3.75
CA CYS A 378 3.68 17.13 4.67
C CYS A 378 5.11 17.40 4.17
N LEU A 379 5.52 16.83 3.03
CA LEU A 379 6.86 16.95 2.47
C LEU A 379 6.91 17.70 1.15
N TYR A 380 5.78 17.84 0.46
CA TYR A 380 5.70 18.51 -0.84
C TYR A 380 4.69 19.70 -0.80
N PRO A 381 5.00 20.84 -1.47
CA PRO A 381 6.22 21.15 -2.24
C PRO A 381 7.44 21.44 -1.36
N ARG A 382 7.26 21.60 -0.07
CA ARG A 382 8.31 21.77 0.94
C ARG A 382 7.92 21.09 2.24
N ILE A 383 8.92 20.73 3.04
CA ILE A 383 8.69 20.14 4.37
C ILE A 383 7.86 21.10 5.21
N CYS A 384 6.78 20.58 5.80
CA CYS A 384 5.87 21.36 6.64
C CYS A 384 6.60 21.87 7.89
N SER A 385 6.52 23.16 8.16
CA SER A 385 7.13 23.78 9.35
C SER A 385 6.57 23.27 10.68
N ASN A 386 5.35 22.71 10.64
CA ASN A 386 4.73 22.08 11.81
C ASN A 386 5.26 20.65 12.08
N LEU A 387 6.04 20.03 11.18
CA LEU A 387 6.66 18.72 11.47
C LEU A 387 7.77 18.85 12.50
N ASN A 388 7.76 17.97 13.50
CA ASN A 388 8.91 17.76 14.37
C ASN A 388 9.88 16.78 13.68
N MET A 389 11.03 17.30 13.21
CA MET A 389 12.06 16.53 12.51
C MET A 389 13.12 15.99 13.49
N ASP A 390 12.70 15.55 14.67
CA ASP A 390 13.57 14.95 15.67
C ASP A 390 13.74 13.44 15.41
N PHE A 391 14.94 13.05 15.02
CA PHE A 391 15.31 11.65 14.76
C PHE A 391 15.87 10.95 15.99
N SER A 392 16.00 11.61 17.13
CA SER A 392 16.58 11.05 18.36
C SER A 392 15.86 9.78 18.82
N TYR A 393 14.54 9.74 18.71
CA TYR A 393 13.74 8.57 19.04
C TYR A 393 14.13 7.33 18.21
N LEU A 394 14.28 7.50 16.89
CA LEU A 394 14.67 6.41 15.99
C LEU A 394 16.12 5.98 16.23
N ILE A 395 17.04 6.94 16.36
CA ILE A 395 18.45 6.68 16.61
C ILE A 395 18.64 5.93 17.95
N ASN A 396 17.96 6.38 19.01
CA ASN A 396 18.03 5.74 20.31
C ASN A 396 17.43 4.33 20.30
N LEU A 397 16.30 4.13 19.61
CA LEU A 397 15.73 2.80 19.38
C LEU A 397 16.74 1.87 18.70
N MET A 398 17.36 2.31 17.61
CA MET A 398 18.35 1.50 16.87
C MET A 398 19.59 1.20 17.73
N LYS A 399 20.08 2.15 18.53
CA LYS A 399 21.19 1.95 19.48
C LYS A 399 20.83 0.88 20.54
N GLU A 400 19.63 0.95 21.12
CA GLU A 400 19.18 0.00 22.13
C GLU A 400 19.00 -1.42 21.56
N ILE A 401 18.42 -1.55 20.37
CA ILE A 401 18.28 -2.87 19.71
C ILE A 401 19.67 -3.51 19.47
N ARG A 402 20.68 -2.71 19.07
CA ARG A 402 22.04 -3.22 18.90
C ARG A 402 22.69 -3.73 20.19
N SER A 403 22.25 -3.26 21.36
CA SER A 403 22.77 -3.71 22.64
C SER A 403 22.15 -5.04 23.13
N ILE A 404 21.15 -5.57 22.45
CA ILE A 404 20.53 -6.87 22.77
C ILE A 404 21.49 -7.99 22.39
N ASN A 405 21.93 -8.81 23.36
CA ASN A 405 22.98 -9.84 23.18
C ASN A 405 22.74 -10.80 22.00
N ASN A 406 21.48 -11.15 21.74
CA ASN A 406 21.12 -12.10 20.69
C ASN A 406 20.80 -11.43 19.34
N VAL A 407 20.96 -10.12 19.20
CA VAL A 407 20.85 -9.41 17.93
C VAL A 407 22.23 -9.24 17.30
N LYS A 408 22.50 -9.99 16.22
CA LYS A 408 23.78 -9.88 15.50
C LYS A 408 23.93 -8.59 14.72
N LYS A 409 22.88 -8.23 13.99
CA LYS A 409 22.81 -7.03 13.13
C LYS A 409 21.36 -6.58 12.96
N ILE A 410 21.21 -5.29 12.67
CA ILE A 410 19.93 -4.67 12.36
C ILE A 410 20.10 -3.83 11.11
N PHE A 411 19.23 -4.01 10.11
CA PHE A 411 19.26 -3.31 8.86
C PHE A 411 18.03 -2.43 8.64
N VAL A 412 18.19 -1.43 7.79
CA VAL A 412 17.10 -0.61 7.22
C VAL A 412 16.98 -0.96 5.75
N ALA A 413 15.94 -1.70 5.39
CA ALA A 413 15.70 -2.18 4.03
C ALA A 413 14.44 -1.59 3.38
N SER A 414 13.50 -1.06 4.15
CA SER A 414 12.23 -0.49 3.67
C SER A 414 12.34 0.88 3.02
N GLY A 415 13.54 1.36 2.72
CA GLY A 415 13.76 2.65 2.07
C GLY A 415 13.54 3.85 3.01
N ILE A 416 14.16 4.95 2.66
CA ILE A 416 14.12 6.19 3.43
C ILE A 416 13.72 7.39 2.58
N ARG A 417 13.14 8.40 3.21
CA ARG A 417 12.95 9.73 2.62
C ARG A 417 14.24 10.53 2.74
N MET A 418 14.88 10.81 1.62
CA MET A 418 16.18 11.51 1.55
C MET A 418 16.08 12.97 2.01
N ASP A 419 14.99 13.66 1.64
CA ASP A 419 14.66 15.02 2.05
C ASP A 419 14.55 15.17 3.58
N MET A 420 14.03 14.15 4.26
CA MET A 420 13.99 14.08 5.71
C MET A 420 15.36 13.73 6.29
N ALA A 421 16.05 12.73 5.73
CA ALA A 421 17.34 12.28 6.22
C ALA A 421 18.40 13.42 6.22
N LEU A 422 18.37 14.30 5.22
CA LEU A 422 19.22 15.49 5.14
C LEU A 422 19.00 16.51 6.27
N LYS A 423 17.98 16.36 7.09
CA LYS A 423 17.76 17.20 8.27
C LYS A 423 18.50 16.70 9.52
N SER A 424 19.20 15.54 9.43
CA SER A 424 19.97 14.98 10.53
C SER A 424 21.20 14.25 10.04
N ASP A 425 22.35 14.88 10.16
CA ASP A 425 23.64 14.24 9.86
C ASP A 425 23.91 13.04 10.79
N GLU A 426 23.45 13.12 12.06
CA GLU A 426 23.57 12.00 12.99
C GLU A 426 22.81 10.76 12.48
N TYR A 427 21.60 10.95 11.95
CA TYR A 427 20.84 9.86 11.37
C TYR A 427 21.56 9.23 10.16
N ILE A 428 22.10 10.04 9.24
CA ILE A 428 22.85 9.52 8.07
C ILE A 428 24.09 8.75 8.52
N LYS A 429 24.83 9.27 9.52
CA LYS A 429 25.99 8.58 10.11
C LYS A 429 25.58 7.25 10.73
N GLU A 430 24.50 7.22 11.50
CA GLU A 430 24.00 6.01 12.17
C GLU A 430 23.64 4.92 11.15
N ILE A 431 22.85 5.25 10.10
CA ILE A 431 22.47 4.26 9.08
C ILE A 431 23.67 3.77 8.27
N ALA A 432 24.60 4.65 7.88
CA ALA A 432 25.80 4.27 7.16
C ALA A 432 26.69 3.36 8.01
N ARG A 433 26.88 3.70 9.28
CA ARG A 433 27.77 2.96 10.17
C ARG A 433 27.24 1.59 10.56
N TYR A 434 25.96 1.46 10.85
CA TYR A 434 25.44 0.26 11.54
C TYR A 434 24.32 -0.47 10.81
N HIS A 435 23.52 0.23 9.96
CA HIS A 435 22.24 -0.28 9.47
C HIS A 435 22.17 -0.50 7.95
N THR A 436 23.30 -0.33 7.26
CA THR A 436 23.44 -0.63 5.82
C THR A 436 24.43 -1.76 5.63
N SER A 437 23.97 -2.84 4.99
CA SER A 437 24.79 -4.05 4.76
C SER A 437 25.75 -3.98 3.58
N GLY A 438 25.72 -2.90 2.81
CA GLY A 438 26.44 -2.69 1.55
C GLY A 438 25.58 -1.92 0.55
N GLN A 439 24.26 -2.07 0.64
CA GLN A 439 23.33 -1.39 -0.23
C GLN A 439 22.20 -0.73 0.58
N LEU A 440 21.90 0.54 0.27
CA LEU A 440 20.76 1.28 0.79
C LEU A 440 19.82 1.62 -0.35
N LYS A 441 18.53 1.27 -0.21
CA LYS A 441 17.48 1.58 -1.20
C LYS A 441 17.01 3.02 -1.07
N VAL A 442 17.03 3.74 -2.18
CA VAL A 442 16.50 5.11 -2.28
C VAL A 442 15.69 5.28 -3.56
N ALA A 443 14.71 6.14 -3.52
CA ALA A 443 13.75 6.31 -4.61
C ALA A 443 13.70 7.77 -5.08
N PRO A 444 14.64 8.23 -5.94
CA PRO A 444 14.53 9.52 -6.62
C PRO A 444 13.35 9.59 -7.59
N GLU A 445 12.95 8.48 -8.19
CA GLU A 445 11.83 8.23 -9.09
C GLU A 445 11.97 8.84 -10.50
N HIS A 446 12.40 10.09 -10.63
CA HIS A 446 12.63 10.80 -11.90
C HIS A 446 13.69 11.88 -11.74
N THR A 447 14.13 12.51 -12.86
CA THR A 447 15.13 13.59 -12.83
C THR A 447 14.54 14.94 -13.22
N GLN A 448 13.44 14.96 -13.96
CA GLN A 448 12.82 16.19 -14.46
C GLN A 448 11.88 16.79 -13.40
N LYS A 449 12.11 18.08 -13.07
CA LYS A 449 11.34 18.80 -12.04
C LYS A 449 9.83 18.72 -12.28
N LYS A 450 9.35 18.99 -13.50
CA LYS A 450 7.91 18.96 -13.81
C LYS A 450 7.26 17.59 -13.53
N ILE A 451 8.02 16.50 -13.70
CA ILE A 451 7.53 15.15 -13.44
C ILE A 451 7.57 14.86 -11.94
N LEU A 452 8.65 15.26 -11.26
CA LEU A 452 8.76 15.16 -9.80
C LEU A 452 7.65 15.97 -9.10
N ASP A 453 7.25 17.11 -9.66
CA ASP A 453 6.12 17.91 -9.16
C ASP A 453 4.79 17.13 -9.30
N LEU A 454 4.53 16.48 -10.44
CA LEU A 454 3.36 15.59 -10.62
C LEU A 454 3.41 14.38 -9.67
N MET A 455 4.61 13.87 -9.38
CA MET A 455 4.83 12.78 -8.42
C MET A 455 4.69 13.22 -6.96
N LYS A 456 4.67 14.52 -6.68
CA LYS A 456 4.77 15.10 -5.33
C LYS A 456 6.05 14.63 -4.61
N LYS A 457 7.17 14.64 -5.35
CA LYS A 457 8.52 14.27 -4.87
C LYS A 457 9.45 15.48 -4.85
N PRO A 458 10.50 15.45 -4.01
CA PRO A 458 11.52 16.50 -4.03
C PRO A 458 12.32 16.50 -5.33
N GLU A 459 12.94 17.63 -5.66
CA GLU A 459 13.83 17.76 -6.83
C GLU A 459 15.03 16.81 -6.73
N ILE A 460 15.57 16.45 -7.89
CA ILE A 460 16.68 15.48 -7.99
C ILE A 460 17.95 15.90 -7.25
N ASN A 461 18.16 17.21 -7.04
CA ASN A 461 19.30 17.73 -6.26
C ASN A 461 19.33 17.19 -4.82
N ILE A 462 18.18 16.92 -4.22
CA ILE A 462 18.06 16.30 -2.90
C ILE A 462 18.69 14.90 -2.89
N PHE A 463 18.49 14.13 -3.97
CA PHE A 463 19.15 12.83 -4.10
C PHE A 463 20.67 12.98 -4.21
N LEU A 464 21.16 13.91 -5.04
CA LEU A 464 22.60 14.13 -5.21
C LEU A 464 23.28 14.58 -3.90
N GLU A 465 22.63 15.49 -3.15
CA GLU A 465 23.13 15.93 -1.84
C GLU A 465 23.18 14.75 -0.85
N PHE A 466 22.12 13.96 -0.79
CA PHE A 466 22.06 12.77 0.07
C PHE A 466 23.14 11.75 -0.32
N GLU A 467 23.29 11.46 -1.62
CA GLU A 467 24.28 10.53 -2.13
C GLU A 467 25.70 10.95 -1.72
N ASN A 468 26.04 12.23 -1.88
CA ASN A 468 27.35 12.76 -1.52
C ASN A 468 27.61 12.60 -0.01
N LYS A 469 26.68 13.01 0.84
CA LYS A 469 26.80 12.86 2.31
C LYS A 469 26.91 11.39 2.72
N PHE A 470 26.08 10.52 2.16
CA PHE A 470 26.10 9.09 2.48
C PHE A 470 27.44 8.45 2.10
N LYS A 471 27.96 8.74 0.90
CA LYS A 471 29.28 8.27 0.42
C LYS A 471 30.42 8.80 1.30
N GLU A 472 30.37 10.08 1.68
CA GLU A 472 31.37 10.68 2.57
C GLU A 472 31.42 9.94 3.93
N TYR A 473 30.26 9.73 4.56
CA TYR A 473 30.21 9.04 5.85
C TYR A 473 30.59 7.56 5.72
N SER A 474 30.18 6.86 4.66
CA SER A 474 30.59 5.48 4.40
C SER A 474 32.11 5.37 4.29
N LYS A 475 32.75 6.27 3.52
CA LYS A 475 34.20 6.33 3.34
C LYS A 475 34.92 6.62 4.66
N LYS A 476 34.45 7.59 5.46
CA LYS A 476 35.04 7.90 6.80
C LYS A 476 34.97 6.69 7.75
N MET A 477 34.07 5.75 7.51
CA MET A 477 33.92 4.52 8.31
C MET A 477 34.63 3.30 7.69
N GLY A 478 35.41 3.49 6.64
CA GLY A 478 36.13 2.41 5.94
C GLY A 478 35.19 1.40 5.26
N LYS A 479 34.01 1.84 4.85
CA LYS A 479 33.00 0.98 4.22
C LYS A 479 32.79 1.32 2.76
N GLU A 480 32.64 0.28 1.95
CA GLU A 480 32.22 0.38 0.56
C GLU A 480 30.71 0.09 0.49
N GLN A 481 29.91 1.16 0.35
CA GLN A 481 28.45 1.08 0.34
C GLN A 481 27.89 1.83 -0.86
N TYR A 482 26.77 1.31 -1.42
CA TYR A 482 26.15 1.81 -2.63
C TYR A 482 24.68 2.15 -2.41
N LEU A 483 24.18 3.14 -3.15
CA LEU A 483 22.76 3.41 -3.24
C LEU A 483 22.14 2.58 -4.37
N VAL A 484 21.07 1.85 -4.07
CA VAL A 484 20.20 1.21 -5.05
C VAL A 484 19.07 2.16 -5.36
N THR A 485 19.15 2.78 -6.54
CA THR A 485 18.20 3.82 -6.96
C THR A 485 17.01 3.23 -7.71
N TYR A 486 15.81 3.65 -7.34
CA TYR A 486 14.56 3.32 -8.03
C TYR A 486 14.10 4.50 -8.87
N PHE A 487 13.75 4.19 -10.14
CA PHE A 487 13.18 5.14 -11.08
C PHE A 487 11.90 4.57 -11.69
N ILE A 488 10.96 5.46 -12.03
CA ILE A 488 9.70 5.08 -12.68
C ILE A 488 9.77 5.44 -14.15
N SER A 489 9.58 4.44 -15.00
CA SER A 489 9.47 4.59 -16.45
C SER A 489 8.05 4.93 -16.87
N ALA A 490 7.91 5.77 -17.88
CA ALA A 490 6.64 6.10 -18.51
C ALA A 490 5.56 6.64 -17.54
N TYR A 491 5.99 7.45 -16.57
CA TYR A 491 5.07 8.12 -15.66
C TYR A 491 4.24 9.19 -16.42
N PRO A 492 2.95 9.41 -16.05
CA PRO A 492 2.15 10.50 -16.62
C PRO A 492 2.90 11.85 -16.57
N GLY A 493 2.87 12.59 -17.67
CA GLY A 493 3.64 13.82 -17.86
C GLY A 493 4.98 13.64 -18.57
N THR A 494 5.54 12.43 -18.61
CA THR A 494 6.86 12.18 -19.21
C THR A 494 6.77 12.06 -20.73
N THR A 495 7.29 13.04 -21.44
CA THR A 495 7.47 12.96 -22.91
C THR A 495 8.73 12.16 -23.26
N LEU A 496 8.88 11.82 -24.54
CA LEU A 496 10.10 11.12 -24.99
C LEU A 496 11.36 12.00 -24.82
N ASP A 497 11.24 13.33 -24.97
CA ASP A 497 12.33 14.27 -24.68
C ASP A 497 12.73 14.24 -23.19
N ASP A 498 11.77 14.24 -22.28
CA ASP A 498 12.03 14.13 -20.85
C ASP A 498 12.76 12.82 -20.49
N ALA A 499 12.39 11.72 -21.15
CA ALA A 499 13.04 10.43 -20.97
C ALA A 499 14.49 10.43 -21.50
N ILE A 500 14.76 11.13 -22.60
CA ILE A 500 16.11 11.33 -23.12
C ILE A 500 16.93 12.20 -22.16
N ASP A 501 16.38 13.30 -21.67
CA ASP A 501 17.07 14.16 -20.71
C ASP A 501 17.38 13.42 -19.41
N MET A 502 16.48 12.57 -18.95
CA MET A 502 16.73 11.67 -17.83
C MET A 502 17.89 10.71 -18.14
N ALA A 503 17.93 10.09 -19.32
CA ALA A 503 19.01 9.19 -19.70
C ALA A 503 20.37 9.91 -19.76
N VAL A 504 20.40 11.14 -20.28
CA VAL A 504 21.58 12.00 -20.31
C VAL A 504 22.05 12.31 -18.89
N PHE A 505 21.14 12.67 -18.00
CA PHE A 505 21.44 12.90 -16.57
C PHE A 505 22.05 11.65 -15.92
N LEU A 506 21.38 10.50 -16.07
CA LEU A 506 21.84 9.24 -15.47
C LEU A 506 23.25 8.87 -15.96
N LYS A 507 23.53 9.03 -17.26
CA LYS A 507 24.86 8.74 -17.81
C LYS A 507 25.92 9.74 -17.33
N LYS A 508 25.62 11.04 -17.28
CA LYS A 508 26.54 12.07 -16.76
C LYS A 508 26.94 11.82 -15.29
N HIS A 509 26.00 11.33 -14.47
CA HIS A 509 26.24 11.02 -13.07
C HIS A 509 26.67 9.57 -12.81
N ASN A 510 26.97 8.79 -13.88
CA ASN A 510 27.34 7.37 -13.81
C ASN A 510 26.34 6.52 -13.00
N LEU A 511 25.05 6.88 -13.04
CA LEU A 511 23.98 6.13 -12.41
C LEU A 511 23.48 5.03 -13.36
N LYS A 512 23.54 3.78 -12.91
CA LYS A 512 23.11 2.60 -13.68
C LYS A 512 21.97 1.87 -12.97
N PRO A 513 20.71 2.36 -13.07
CA PRO A 513 19.58 1.76 -12.38
C PRO A 513 19.34 0.33 -12.86
N LEU A 514 19.60 -0.65 -12.02
CA LEU A 514 19.33 -2.06 -12.31
C LEU A 514 17.84 -2.37 -12.17
N GLN A 515 17.18 -1.74 -11.21
CA GLN A 515 15.77 -1.90 -10.93
C GLN A 515 14.97 -0.68 -11.43
N ILE A 516 14.01 -0.94 -12.30
CA ILE A 516 13.11 0.08 -12.85
C ILE A 516 11.67 -0.40 -12.64
N ASN A 517 10.84 0.50 -12.15
CA ASN A 517 9.41 0.29 -12.10
C ASN A 517 8.76 0.96 -13.33
N ASP A 518 8.09 0.19 -14.17
CA ASP A 518 7.20 0.78 -15.15
C ASP A 518 5.93 1.24 -14.46
N PHE A 519 5.48 2.45 -14.76
CA PHE A 519 4.26 2.98 -14.16
C PHE A 519 3.07 2.04 -14.44
N LEU A 520 2.44 1.59 -13.39
CA LEU A 520 1.23 0.77 -13.41
C LEU A 520 0.10 1.57 -12.76
N PRO A 521 -0.96 1.93 -13.51
CA PRO A 521 -2.08 2.66 -12.95
C PRO A 521 -2.87 1.80 -11.95
N ALA A 522 -2.60 1.95 -10.67
CA ALA A 522 -3.37 1.27 -9.62
C ALA A 522 -4.69 2.02 -9.37
N PRO A 523 -5.82 1.31 -9.22
CA PRO A 523 -7.10 1.96 -8.96
C PRO A 523 -7.04 2.89 -7.74
N GLY A 524 -7.74 4.03 -7.82
CA GLY A 524 -7.84 4.99 -6.71
C GLY A 524 -6.61 5.86 -6.46
N GLU A 525 -5.46 5.61 -7.09
CA GLU A 525 -4.30 6.49 -6.97
C GLU A 525 -4.48 7.79 -7.75
N TYR A 526 -3.89 8.86 -7.23
CA TYR A 526 -3.93 10.18 -7.86
C TYR A 526 -3.29 10.18 -9.26
N ALA A 527 -2.14 9.50 -9.42
CA ALA A 527 -1.46 9.33 -10.70
C ALA A 527 -2.29 8.52 -11.70
N THR A 528 -3.12 7.59 -11.24
CA THR A 528 -4.05 6.83 -12.09
C THR A 528 -5.15 7.72 -12.64
N ALA A 529 -5.61 8.70 -11.86
CA ALA A 529 -6.56 9.69 -12.37
C ALA A 529 -5.92 10.53 -13.48
N VAL A 530 -4.67 10.97 -13.31
CA VAL A 530 -3.93 11.67 -14.38
C VAL A 530 -3.76 10.78 -15.61
N TYR A 531 -3.41 9.50 -15.42
CA TYR A 531 -3.25 8.55 -16.53
C TYR A 531 -4.53 8.36 -17.34
N TYR A 532 -5.67 8.20 -16.67
CA TYR A 532 -6.96 7.99 -17.32
C TYR A 532 -7.49 9.27 -17.98
N SER A 533 -7.56 10.35 -17.20
CA SER A 533 -8.19 11.60 -17.64
C SER A 533 -7.31 12.46 -18.55
N GLU A 534 -5.98 12.31 -18.47
CA GLU A 534 -4.98 13.22 -19.05
C GLU A 534 -5.08 14.65 -18.49
N ILE A 535 -5.56 14.76 -17.25
CA ILE A 535 -5.78 16.03 -16.54
C ILE A 535 -5.15 15.92 -15.15
N ASN A 536 -4.45 16.96 -14.73
CA ASN A 536 -3.94 17.07 -13.38
C ASN A 536 -5.08 17.49 -12.43
N PRO A 537 -5.49 16.65 -11.46
CA PRO A 537 -6.57 16.99 -10.55
C PRO A 537 -6.30 18.20 -9.64
N GLU A 538 -5.06 18.67 -9.53
CA GLU A 538 -4.71 19.83 -8.68
C GLU A 538 -5.13 21.15 -9.33
N ASN A 539 -4.86 21.33 -10.63
CA ASN A 539 -5.07 22.57 -11.37
C ASN A 539 -5.95 22.44 -12.61
N MET A 540 -6.46 21.23 -12.90
CA MET A 540 -7.29 20.89 -14.06
C MET A 540 -6.61 21.12 -15.42
N GLU A 541 -5.29 21.21 -15.46
CA GLU A 541 -4.52 21.33 -16.70
C GLU A 541 -4.30 19.98 -17.39
N LYS A 542 -4.18 20.03 -18.73
CA LYS A 542 -3.87 18.83 -19.52
C LYS A 542 -2.46 18.32 -19.25
N VAL A 543 -2.33 17.01 -19.17
CA VAL A 543 -1.08 16.30 -18.94
C VAL A 543 -0.88 15.26 -20.04
N TYR A 544 0.28 15.27 -20.68
CA TYR A 544 0.68 14.23 -21.63
C TYR A 544 0.81 12.87 -20.91
N VAL A 545 0.36 11.79 -21.55
CA VAL A 545 0.47 10.43 -20.98
C VAL A 545 1.01 9.45 -22.02
N PRO A 546 2.17 8.81 -21.77
CA PRO A 546 2.74 7.82 -22.69
C PRO A 546 1.98 6.49 -22.56
N LYS A 547 0.88 6.33 -23.32
CA LYS A 547 0.01 5.14 -23.27
C LYS A 547 0.46 4.02 -24.20
N LYS A 548 1.13 4.35 -25.31
CA LYS A 548 1.53 3.37 -26.33
C LYS A 548 2.67 2.48 -25.83
N ASP A 549 2.51 1.16 -25.93
CA ASP A 549 3.54 0.19 -25.52
C ASP A 549 4.89 0.41 -26.21
N SER A 550 4.87 0.80 -27.51
CA SER A 550 6.08 1.11 -28.25
C SER A 550 6.87 2.28 -27.66
N GLU A 551 6.19 3.31 -27.17
CA GLU A 551 6.80 4.46 -26.51
C GLU A 551 7.29 4.11 -25.10
N ARG A 552 6.49 3.40 -24.32
CA ARG A 552 6.88 2.91 -22.98
C ARG A 552 8.16 2.06 -23.01
N LYS A 553 8.33 1.24 -24.07
CA LYS A 553 9.57 0.49 -24.30
C LYS A 553 10.78 1.41 -24.54
N LEU A 554 10.61 2.54 -25.26
CA LEU A 554 11.68 3.52 -25.47
C LEU A 554 12.05 4.20 -24.15
N HIS A 555 11.07 4.62 -23.33
CA HIS A 555 11.31 5.21 -22.03
C HIS A 555 12.14 4.27 -21.14
N ARG A 556 11.76 2.98 -21.07
CA ARG A 556 12.47 1.98 -20.29
C ARG A 556 13.91 1.78 -20.79
N ALA A 557 14.09 1.67 -22.12
CA ALA A 557 15.42 1.50 -22.71
C ALA A 557 16.35 2.67 -22.41
N LEU A 558 15.82 3.91 -22.40
CA LEU A 558 16.57 5.13 -22.08
C LEU A 558 17.05 5.13 -20.62
N ILE A 559 16.24 4.68 -19.64
CA ILE A 559 16.67 4.58 -18.25
C ILE A 559 17.77 3.51 -18.10
N GLN A 560 17.68 2.40 -18.85
CA GLN A 560 18.71 1.34 -18.87
C GLN A 560 19.73 1.54 -20.02
N TYR A 561 20.16 2.76 -20.22
CA TYR A 561 21.06 3.17 -21.32
C TYR A 561 22.36 2.35 -21.40
N PHE A 562 22.82 1.80 -20.28
CA PHE A 562 24.05 1.04 -20.15
C PHE A 562 23.96 -0.41 -20.68
N LYS A 563 22.75 -0.88 -20.98
CA LYS A 563 22.53 -2.20 -21.58
C LYS A 563 22.69 -2.14 -23.09
N ARG A 564 23.63 -2.94 -23.65
CA ARG A 564 23.91 -2.96 -25.10
C ARG A 564 22.67 -3.28 -25.94
N GLU A 565 21.80 -4.16 -25.45
CA GLU A 565 20.54 -4.54 -26.09
C GLU A 565 19.57 -3.36 -26.29
N ASN A 566 19.72 -2.28 -25.52
CA ASN A 566 18.87 -1.09 -25.61
C ASN A 566 19.35 -0.06 -26.63
N ILE A 567 20.57 -0.16 -27.15
CA ILE A 567 21.14 0.82 -28.10
C ILE A 567 20.26 1.06 -29.32
N PRO A 568 19.70 0.04 -29.99
CA PRO A 568 18.81 0.27 -31.15
C PRO A 568 17.56 1.10 -30.77
N LEU A 569 16.98 0.85 -29.60
CA LEU A 569 15.81 1.59 -29.10
C LEU A 569 16.17 3.03 -28.74
N ILE A 570 17.34 3.26 -28.16
CA ILE A 570 17.86 4.59 -27.83
C ILE A 570 18.07 5.40 -29.11
N ILE A 571 18.74 4.82 -30.13
CA ILE A 571 18.92 5.46 -31.44
C ILE A 571 17.57 5.80 -32.05
N LYS A 572 16.58 4.89 -31.99
CA LYS A 572 15.22 5.13 -32.46
C LYS A 572 14.58 6.33 -31.75
N ALA A 573 14.69 6.39 -30.42
CA ALA A 573 14.16 7.51 -29.62
C ALA A 573 14.79 8.85 -30.04
N LEU A 574 16.13 8.89 -30.20
CA LEU A 574 16.88 10.07 -30.60
C LEU A 574 16.51 10.54 -32.01
N LYS A 575 16.25 9.61 -32.95
CA LYS A 575 15.78 9.94 -34.29
C LYS A 575 14.35 10.53 -34.30
N LEU A 576 13.45 9.93 -33.48
CA LEU A 576 12.06 10.41 -33.36
C LEU A 576 11.97 11.84 -32.81
N THR A 577 12.87 12.21 -31.93
CA THR A 577 12.93 13.55 -31.29
C THR A 577 13.91 14.50 -32.00
N LYS A 578 14.49 14.10 -33.15
CA LYS A 578 15.50 14.87 -33.88
C LYS A 578 16.76 15.23 -33.07
N ARG A 579 17.09 14.45 -32.05
CA ARG A 579 18.26 14.63 -31.16
C ARG A 579 19.41 13.68 -31.52
N THR A 580 19.65 13.49 -32.82
CA THR A 580 20.69 12.56 -33.35
C THR A 580 22.12 12.92 -32.95
N ASN A 581 22.36 14.19 -32.60
CA ASN A 581 23.64 14.66 -32.05
C ASN A 581 24.03 13.94 -30.72
N LEU A 582 23.10 13.32 -30.00
CA LEU A 582 23.34 12.54 -28.80
C LEU A 582 23.70 11.07 -29.08
N ILE A 583 23.60 10.58 -30.31
CA ILE A 583 23.93 9.18 -30.63
C ILE A 583 25.37 8.82 -30.19
N PRO A 584 26.41 9.64 -30.54
CA PRO A 584 27.77 9.32 -30.09
C PRO A 584 27.93 9.28 -28.57
N PHE A 585 27.12 10.09 -27.85
CA PHE A 585 27.14 10.10 -26.38
C PHE A 585 26.69 8.75 -25.78
N PHE A 586 25.72 8.06 -26.38
CA PHE A 586 25.23 6.78 -25.88
C PHE A 586 25.96 5.55 -26.44
N VAL A 587 26.46 5.63 -27.68
CA VAL A 587 27.09 4.49 -28.37
C VAL A 587 28.58 4.34 -28.05
N LYS A 588 29.31 5.46 -27.81
CA LYS A 588 30.69 5.42 -27.38
C LYS A 588 30.74 5.14 -25.86
N SER A 589 30.86 3.91 -25.46
CA SER A 589 31.15 3.50 -24.07
C SER A 589 32.19 2.40 -24.06
#